data_cccaa987a99c72658a105a653ce977fb
#
_entry.id   cccaa987a99c72658a105a653ce977fb
#
_cell.length_a   1.000
_cell.length_b   1.000
_cell.length_c   1.000
_cell.angle_alpha   90.00
_cell.angle_beta   90.00
_cell.angle_gamma   90.00
#
_symmetry.space_group_name_H-M   'P 1'
#
loop_
_entity.id
_entity.type
_entity.pdbx_description
1 polymer ?
#
loop_
_entity_poly.entity_id
_entity_poly.type
_entity_poly.pdbx_seq_one_letter_code
_entity_poly.pdbx_strand_id
1 'polypeptide(L)'
;MRQTAASALDAGLRIGAHPSYPDRENFGRQSMSISGSALSAAITEQTAALKAIVTELGGELSFVKPHGALYNDMARDAELTSLVVTTIKEFDPTLKIMGLAGSHCSAICEDLAVPFLGEAFADRRYADDGQLSPRSQDLSLIHI
;
A
#
# COMPACT_ATOMS: atom_id res chain seq x y z
N MET A 1 8.10 0.12 -15.66
CA MET A 1 7.56 -1.05 -14.91
C MET A 1 8.15 -2.38 -15.43
N ARG A 2 8.00 -2.76 -16.71
CA ARG A 2 8.41 -4.09 -17.22
C ARG A 2 9.89 -4.42 -16.97
N GLN A 3 10.81 -3.50 -17.31
CA GLN A 3 12.24 -3.70 -17.09
C GLN A 3 12.58 -3.86 -15.59
N THR A 4 11.99 -3.04 -14.72
CA THR A 4 12.17 -3.12 -13.27
C THR A 4 11.67 -4.45 -12.72
N ALA A 5 10.48 -4.91 -13.17
CA ALA A 5 9.92 -6.19 -12.76
C ALA A 5 10.81 -7.36 -13.22
N ALA A 6 11.32 -7.34 -14.46
CA ALA A 6 12.24 -8.37 -14.95
C ALA A 6 13.50 -8.43 -14.09
N SER A 7 14.16 -7.28 -13.86
CA SER A 7 15.37 -7.24 -13.01
C SER A 7 15.11 -7.70 -11.57
N ALA A 8 13.93 -7.42 -11.02
CA ALA A 8 13.56 -7.89 -9.68
C ALA A 8 13.39 -9.42 -9.64
N LEU A 9 12.74 -10.00 -10.65
CA LEU A 9 12.57 -11.44 -10.77
C LEU A 9 13.92 -12.15 -10.96
N ASP A 10 14.78 -11.62 -11.83
CA ASP A 10 16.13 -12.16 -12.06
C ASP A 10 16.97 -12.15 -10.77
N ALA A 11 16.75 -11.16 -9.90
CA ALA A 11 17.39 -11.05 -8.59
C ALA A 11 16.70 -11.88 -7.49
N GLY A 12 15.64 -12.63 -7.79
CA GLY A 12 14.88 -13.40 -6.81
C GLY A 12 14.10 -12.56 -5.79
N LEU A 13 13.79 -11.31 -6.14
CA LEU A 13 13.06 -10.39 -5.26
C LEU A 13 11.55 -10.57 -5.38
N ARG A 14 10.85 -10.37 -4.27
CA ARG A 14 9.39 -10.33 -4.25
C ARG A 14 8.91 -9.00 -4.79
N ILE A 15 7.87 -9.03 -5.63
CA ILE A 15 7.28 -7.85 -6.24
C ILE A 15 5.93 -7.57 -5.58
N GLY A 16 5.69 -6.30 -5.23
CA GLY A 16 4.41 -5.81 -4.72
C GLY A 16 3.88 -4.63 -5.52
N ALA A 17 2.56 -4.50 -5.58
CA ALA A 17 1.91 -3.31 -6.14
C ALA A 17 1.90 -2.16 -5.12
N HIS A 18 1.95 -0.93 -5.64
CA HIS A 18 2.00 0.29 -4.83
C HIS A 18 0.92 1.30 -5.27
N PRO A 19 -0.39 0.90 -5.19
CA PRO A 19 -1.47 1.74 -5.66
C PRO A 19 -1.68 2.96 -4.77
N SER A 20 -2.13 4.05 -5.39
CA SER A 20 -2.41 5.33 -4.73
C SER A 20 -3.82 5.82 -5.03
N TYR A 21 -4.21 6.91 -4.36
CA TYR A 21 -5.28 7.75 -4.88
C TYR A 21 -5.00 8.12 -6.34
N PRO A 22 -6.04 8.26 -7.21
CA PRO A 22 -5.89 8.61 -8.62
C PRO A 22 -5.58 10.10 -8.83
N ASP A 23 -4.57 10.59 -8.11
CA ASP A 23 -4.09 11.98 -8.09
C ASP A 23 -2.66 12.06 -8.63
N ARG A 24 -2.54 12.11 -9.96
CA ARG A 24 -1.22 12.16 -10.62
C ARG A 24 -0.48 13.48 -10.39
N GLU A 25 -1.21 14.56 -10.23
CA GLU A 25 -0.63 15.92 -10.07
C GLU A 25 0.14 16.03 -8.75
N ASN A 26 -0.42 15.47 -7.67
CA ASN A 26 0.21 15.46 -6.35
C ASN A 26 0.89 14.12 -6.03
N PHE A 27 1.06 13.27 -7.04
CA PHE A 27 1.70 11.96 -6.88
C PHE A 27 1.04 11.06 -5.82
N GLY A 28 -0.29 11.18 -5.64
CA GLY A 28 -1.05 10.44 -4.63
C GLY A 28 -0.69 10.80 -3.17
N ARG A 29 -0.09 11.97 -2.94
CA ARG A 29 0.37 12.39 -1.60
C ARG A 29 -0.58 13.33 -0.88
N GLN A 30 -1.72 13.64 -1.49
CA GLN A 30 -2.80 14.40 -0.87
C GLN A 30 -4.00 13.48 -0.65
N SER A 31 -4.64 13.62 0.53
CA SER A 31 -5.89 12.92 0.82
C SER A 31 -6.98 13.41 -0.13
N MET A 32 -7.80 12.50 -0.60
CA MET A 32 -8.79 12.77 -1.63
C MET A 32 -10.18 12.34 -1.17
N SER A 33 -11.15 13.22 -1.35
CA SER A 33 -12.56 12.85 -1.22
C SER A 33 -12.99 12.13 -2.51
N ILE A 34 -13.17 10.82 -2.41
CA ILE A 34 -13.50 9.93 -3.53
C ILE A 34 -14.53 8.90 -3.06
N SER A 35 -15.46 8.51 -3.94
CA SER A 35 -16.40 7.44 -3.58
C SER A 35 -15.69 6.09 -3.42
N GLY A 36 -16.19 5.24 -2.53
CA GLY A 36 -15.60 3.91 -2.30
C GLY A 36 -15.48 3.10 -3.59
N SER A 37 -16.50 3.12 -4.44
CA SER A 37 -16.49 2.40 -5.73
C SER A 37 -15.42 2.92 -6.70
N ALA A 38 -15.23 4.24 -6.76
CA ALA A 38 -14.20 4.83 -7.61
C ALA A 38 -12.78 4.53 -7.08
N LEU A 39 -12.60 4.53 -5.77
CA LEU A 39 -11.32 4.16 -5.16
C LEU A 39 -11.01 2.67 -5.39
N SER A 40 -11.99 1.79 -5.19
CA SER A 40 -11.84 0.35 -5.45
C SER A 40 -11.45 0.09 -6.91
N ALA A 41 -12.11 0.76 -7.84
CA ALA A 41 -11.77 0.64 -9.27
C ALA A 41 -10.33 1.10 -9.55
N ALA A 42 -9.91 2.24 -9.00
CA ALA A 42 -8.56 2.77 -9.18
C ALA A 42 -7.47 1.85 -8.61
N ILE A 43 -7.70 1.27 -7.43
CA ILE A 43 -6.78 0.31 -6.79
C ILE A 43 -6.68 -0.97 -7.62
N THR A 44 -7.82 -1.49 -8.06
CA THR A 44 -7.88 -2.70 -8.89
C THR A 44 -7.14 -2.51 -10.20
N GLU A 45 -7.39 -1.40 -10.92
CA GLU A 45 -6.72 -1.08 -12.18
C GLU A 45 -5.20 -1.02 -12.03
N GLN A 46 -4.71 -0.28 -11.03
CA GLN A 46 -3.28 -0.12 -10.78
C GLN A 46 -2.61 -1.45 -10.41
N THR A 47 -3.27 -2.26 -9.59
CA THR A 47 -2.77 -3.57 -9.17
C THR A 47 -2.78 -4.57 -10.33
N ALA A 48 -3.85 -4.59 -11.13
CA ALA A 48 -3.99 -5.44 -12.30
C ALA A 48 -2.93 -5.14 -13.36
N ALA A 49 -2.65 -3.85 -13.60
CA ALA A 49 -1.63 -3.43 -14.57
C ALA A 49 -0.24 -3.99 -14.24
N LEU A 50 0.16 -3.96 -12.96
CA LEU A 50 1.43 -4.55 -12.56
C LEU A 50 1.38 -6.09 -12.56
N LYS A 51 0.28 -6.68 -12.06
CA LYS A 51 0.10 -8.13 -12.04
C LYS A 51 0.22 -8.73 -13.43
N ALA A 52 -0.39 -8.12 -14.44
CA ALA A 52 -0.29 -8.58 -15.83
C ALA A 52 1.18 -8.62 -16.31
N ILE A 53 1.95 -7.56 -16.07
CA ILE A 53 3.38 -7.49 -16.44
C ILE A 53 4.20 -8.57 -15.72
N VAL A 54 3.98 -8.76 -14.42
CA VAL A 54 4.71 -9.75 -13.61
C VAL A 54 4.40 -11.16 -14.06
N THR A 55 3.12 -11.46 -14.34
CA THR A 55 2.67 -12.77 -14.84
C THR A 55 3.26 -13.08 -16.24
N GLU A 56 3.27 -12.11 -17.16
CA GLU A 56 3.89 -12.28 -18.48
C GLU A 56 5.40 -12.56 -18.41
N LEU A 57 6.06 -12.11 -17.34
CA LEU A 57 7.48 -12.37 -17.08
C LEU A 57 7.71 -13.71 -16.32
N GLY A 58 6.64 -14.48 -16.06
CA GLY A 58 6.72 -15.76 -15.35
C GLY A 58 6.83 -15.63 -13.82
N GLY A 59 6.55 -14.44 -13.27
CA GLY A 59 6.55 -14.19 -11.83
C GLY A 59 5.16 -14.09 -11.23
N GLU A 60 5.12 -13.84 -9.92
CA GLU A 60 3.90 -13.65 -9.15
C GLU A 60 3.94 -12.34 -8.34
N LEU A 61 2.80 -11.65 -8.26
CA LEU A 61 2.62 -10.52 -7.37
C LEU A 61 2.43 -11.03 -5.94
N SER A 62 3.20 -10.52 -4.98
CA SER A 62 3.26 -11.06 -3.63
C SER A 62 2.46 -10.27 -2.60
N PHE A 63 2.35 -8.96 -2.77
CA PHE A 63 1.70 -8.08 -1.81
C PHE A 63 1.25 -6.77 -2.45
N VAL A 64 0.41 -6.04 -1.72
CA VAL A 64 0.02 -4.66 -2.03
C VAL A 64 0.40 -3.76 -0.86
N LYS A 65 1.09 -2.69 -1.16
CA LYS A 65 1.41 -1.61 -0.21
C LYS A 65 0.80 -0.32 -0.71
N PRO A 66 -0.24 0.21 -0.10
CA PRO A 66 -0.79 1.52 -0.48
C PRO A 66 0.26 2.62 -0.45
N HIS A 67 0.16 3.59 -1.36
CA HIS A 67 1.12 4.68 -1.49
C HIS A 67 0.60 5.98 -0.89
N GLY A 68 1.52 6.78 -0.34
CA GLY A 68 1.34 8.19 -0.05
C GLY A 68 0.22 8.47 0.97
N ALA A 69 -0.71 9.35 0.60
CA ALA A 69 -1.81 9.72 1.47
C ALA A 69 -2.74 8.54 1.77
N LEU A 70 -3.01 7.68 0.80
CA LEU A 70 -3.85 6.49 1.00
C LEU A 70 -3.31 5.60 2.14
N TYR A 71 -1.99 5.39 2.19
CA TYR A 71 -1.35 4.63 3.25
C TYR A 71 -1.57 5.25 4.64
N ASN A 72 -1.40 6.58 4.75
CA ASN A 72 -1.56 7.28 6.02
C ASN A 72 -3.03 7.38 6.44
N ASP A 73 -3.93 7.59 5.48
CA ASP A 73 -5.36 7.68 5.74
C ASP A 73 -5.91 6.33 6.21
N MET A 74 -5.49 5.22 5.59
CA MET A 74 -5.81 3.88 6.06
C MET A 74 -5.36 3.64 7.51
N ALA A 75 -4.21 4.15 7.92
CA ALA A 75 -3.76 4.00 9.30
C ALA A 75 -4.65 4.70 10.33
N ARG A 76 -5.51 5.63 9.90
CA ARG A 76 -6.40 6.47 10.74
C ARG A 76 -7.87 6.14 10.58
N ASP A 77 -8.26 5.59 9.44
CA ASP A 77 -9.65 5.36 9.05
C ASP A 77 -9.88 3.85 8.83
N ALA A 78 -10.63 3.25 9.77
CA ALA A 78 -10.95 1.83 9.76
C ALA A 78 -11.90 1.46 8.59
N GLU A 79 -12.83 2.35 8.22
CA GLU A 79 -13.77 2.11 7.11
C GLU A 79 -13.02 2.11 5.78
N LEU A 80 -12.13 3.08 5.59
CA LEU A 80 -11.26 3.14 4.42
C LEU A 80 -10.35 1.90 4.36
N THR A 81 -9.78 1.49 5.48
CA THR A 81 -8.95 0.28 5.54
C THR A 81 -9.74 -0.95 5.15
N SER A 82 -10.94 -1.12 5.69
CA SER A 82 -11.83 -2.26 5.38
C SER A 82 -12.17 -2.28 3.88
N LEU A 83 -12.49 -1.12 3.29
CA LEU A 83 -12.77 -1.00 1.86
C LEU A 83 -11.56 -1.45 1.02
N VAL A 84 -10.37 -0.94 1.32
CA VAL A 84 -9.15 -1.24 0.54
C VAL A 84 -8.77 -2.71 0.68
N VAL A 85 -8.79 -3.26 1.90
CA VAL A 85 -8.47 -4.67 2.16
C VAL A 85 -9.47 -5.59 1.45
N THR A 86 -10.77 -5.28 1.52
CA THR A 86 -11.81 -6.04 0.81
C THR A 86 -11.60 -5.99 -0.70
N THR A 87 -11.33 -4.81 -1.26
CA THR A 87 -11.05 -4.63 -2.69
C THR A 87 -9.89 -5.52 -3.16
N ILE A 88 -8.80 -5.55 -2.40
CA ILE A 88 -7.62 -6.35 -2.74
C ILE A 88 -7.90 -7.85 -2.60
N LYS A 89 -8.62 -8.25 -1.55
CA LYS A 89 -9.04 -9.64 -1.35
C LYS A 89 -9.95 -10.15 -2.47
N GLU A 90 -10.90 -9.34 -2.91
CA GLU A 90 -11.80 -9.69 -4.02
C GLU A 90 -11.04 -9.76 -5.35
N PHE A 91 -10.04 -8.92 -5.55
CA PHE A 91 -9.18 -8.94 -6.74
C PHE A 91 -8.28 -10.18 -6.77
N ASP A 92 -7.62 -10.49 -5.67
CA ASP A 92 -6.75 -11.66 -5.54
C ASP A 92 -6.54 -12.00 -4.05
N PRO A 93 -7.16 -13.07 -3.54
CA PRO A 93 -7.10 -13.45 -2.13
C PRO A 93 -5.72 -13.97 -1.68
N THR A 94 -4.78 -14.17 -2.59
CA THR A 94 -3.41 -14.62 -2.26
C THR A 94 -2.48 -13.46 -1.89
N LEU A 95 -2.88 -12.20 -2.22
CA LEU A 95 -2.08 -11.02 -1.95
C LEU A 95 -2.09 -10.67 -0.47
N LYS A 96 -0.91 -10.30 0.02
CA LYS A 96 -0.74 -9.77 1.38
C LYS A 96 -0.91 -8.25 1.37
N ILE A 97 -1.38 -7.68 2.47
CA ILE A 97 -1.39 -6.23 2.66
C ILE A 97 -0.17 -5.83 3.48
N MET A 98 0.56 -4.83 3.00
CA MET A 98 1.64 -4.21 3.78
C MET A 98 1.19 -2.84 4.27
N GLY A 99 1.25 -2.63 5.58
CA GLY A 99 0.77 -1.40 6.23
C GLY A 99 1.52 -1.09 7.52
N LEU A 100 1.18 0.03 8.15
CA LEU A 100 1.83 0.50 9.36
C LEU A 100 1.59 -0.47 10.53
N ALA A 101 2.66 -0.95 11.12
CA ALA A 101 2.59 -1.78 12.32
C ALA A 101 1.97 -0.99 13.49
N GLY A 102 1.13 -1.65 14.27
CA GLY A 102 0.42 -1.03 15.40
C GLY A 102 -0.82 -0.22 14.99
N SER A 103 -1.12 -0.06 13.70
CA SER A 103 -2.41 0.50 13.26
C SER A 103 -3.51 -0.54 13.29
N HIS A 104 -4.79 -0.10 13.19
CA HIS A 104 -5.91 -1.04 13.10
C HIS A 104 -5.94 -1.88 11.82
N CYS A 105 -5.04 -1.61 10.89
CA CYS A 105 -4.94 -2.35 9.64
C CYS A 105 -4.67 -3.86 9.86
N SER A 106 -3.87 -4.21 10.88
CA SER A 106 -3.60 -5.61 11.22
C SER A 106 -4.85 -6.36 11.70
N ALA A 107 -5.65 -5.75 12.60
CA ALA A 107 -6.88 -6.35 13.10
C ALA A 107 -7.93 -6.52 11.98
N ILE A 108 -8.09 -5.51 11.12
CA ILE A 108 -9.01 -5.58 9.97
C ILE A 108 -8.57 -6.66 8.97
N CYS A 109 -7.28 -6.79 8.71
CA CYS A 109 -6.77 -7.87 7.86
C CYS A 109 -7.02 -9.25 8.47
N GLU A 110 -6.86 -9.39 9.80
CA GLU A 110 -7.17 -10.63 10.52
C GLU A 110 -8.66 -10.97 10.42
N ASP A 111 -9.56 -10.02 10.71
CA ASP A 111 -11.00 -10.19 10.62
C ASP A 111 -11.47 -10.58 9.20
N LEU A 112 -10.80 -10.04 8.19
CA LEU A 112 -11.07 -10.35 6.80
C LEU A 112 -10.29 -11.56 6.27
N ALA A 113 -9.50 -12.24 7.10
CA ALA A 113 -8.64 -13.36 6.73
C ALA A 113 -7.69 -13.03 5.55
N VAL A 114 -7.09 -11.84 5.56
CA VAL A 114 -6.07 -11.38 4.61
C VAL A 114 -4.70 -11.33 5.31
N PRO A 115 -3.64 -11.95 4.77
CA PRO A 115 -2.33 -11.90 5.40
C PRO A 115 -1.79 -10.45 5.46
N PHE A 116 -1.30 -10.06 6.64
CA PHE A 116 -0.77 -8.71 6.90
C PHE A 116 0.75 -8.72 7.08
N LEU A 117 1.42 -7.73 6.51
CA LEU A 117 2.84 -7.43 6.69
C LEU A 117 2.97 -6.08 7.37
N GLY A 118 3.21 -6.07 8.67
CA GLY A 118 3.45 -4.84 9.42
C GLY A 118 4.84 -4.29 9.15
N GLU A 119 4.93 -3.00 8.79
CA GLU A 119 6.22 -2.32 8.64
C GLU A 119 6.37 -1.15 9.61
N ALA A 120 7.61 -0.80 9.91
CA ALA A 120 7.98 0.38 10.67
C ALA A 120 9.12 1.12 9.93
N PHE A 121 9.21 2.42 10.17
CA PHE A 121 10.14 3.32 9.49
C PHE A 121 11.18 3.82 10.49
N ALA A 122 12.43 3.40 10.36
CA ALA A 122 13.52 3.85 11.22
C ALA A 122 13.93 5.30 10.96
N ASP A 123 13.57 5.84 9.79
CA ASP A 123 13.89 7.21 9.34
C ASP A 123 12.72 8.20 9.53
N ARG A 124 11.66 7.79 10.24
CA ARG A 124 10.47 8.61 10.45
C ARG A 124 10.19 8.80 11.93
N ARG A 125 9.57 9.93 12.26
CA ARG A 125 9.02 10.18 13.59
C ARG A 125 7.59 9.64 13.67
N TYR A 126 7.24 9.19 14.87
CA TYR A 126 5.91 8.76 15.23
C TYR A 126 5.33 9.73 16.25
N ALA A 127 4.06 10.03 16.13
CA ALA A 127 3.30 10.72 17.16
C ALA A 127 2.96 9.77 18.31
N ASP A 128 2.46 10.29 19.42
CA ASP A 128 2.13 9.50 20.62
C ASP A 128 1.05 8.44 20.35
N ASP A 129 0.23 8.64 19.33
CA ASP A 129 -0.78 7.68 18.86
C ASP A 129 -0.23 6.60 17.90
N GLY A 130 1.09 6.57 17.69
CA GLY A 130 1.75 5.62 16.80
C GLY A 130 1.65 5.96 15.30
N GLN A 131 1.05 7.09 14.94
CA GLN A 131 0.95 7.53 13.55
C GLN A 131 2.24 8.20 13.07
N LEU A 132 2.48 8.13 11.77
CA LEU A 132 3.63 8.82 11.17
C LEU A 132 3.42 10.33 11.16
N SER A 133 4.37 11.08 11.73
CA SER A 133 4.39 12.53 11.64
C SER A 133 4.57 12.99 10.19
N PRO A 134 3.98 14.14 9.78
CA PRO A 134 4.19 14.69 8.45
C PRO A 134 5.67 14.94 8.15
N ARG A 135 6.12 14.65 6.93
CA ARG A 135 7.53 14.87 6.52
C ARG A 135 7.99 16.32 6.63
N SER A 136 7.07 17.29 6.54
CA SER A 136 7.36 18.71 6.73
C SER A 136 7.77 19.07 8.16
N GLN A 137 7.49 18.20 9.13
CA GLN A 137 7.88 18.34 10.54
C GLN A 137 9.07 17.42 10.89
N ASP A 138 9.50 16.58 9.96
CA ASP A 138 10.65 15.71 10.15
C ASP A 138 11.93 16.53 9.96
N LEU A 139 12.55 16.89 11.07
CA LEU A 139 13.99 16.99 11.08
C LEU A 139 14.48 15.56 10.88
N SER A 140 14.79 15.23 9.63
CA SER A 140 15.27 13.92 9.21
C SER A 140 16.38 13.45 10.16
N LEU A 141 16.21 12.27 10.75
CA LEU A 141 17.26 11.60 11.53
C LEU A 141 18.47 11.20 10.65
N ILE A 142 18.41 11.47 9.34
CA ILE A 142 19.45 11.16 8.36
C ILE A 142 20.33 12.41 8.09
N HIS A 143 20.66 13.15 9.12
CA HIS A 143 21.79 14.08 9.11
C HIS A 143 22.81 13.63 10.16
N ILE A 144 23.34 12.45 9.90
CA ILE A 144 24.59 12.02 10.51
C ILE A 144 25.65 12.02 9.42
#